data_6d00f081d6b87b2fcc8b5654c40d30e2
#
_entry.id   6d00f081d6b87b2fcc8b5654c40d30e2
#
_cell.length_a   1.000
_cell.length_b   1.000
_cell.length_c   1.000
_cell.angle_alpha   90.00
_cell.angle_beta   90.00
_cell.angle_gamma   90.00
#
_symmetry.space_group_name_H-M   'P 1'
#
loop_
_entity.id
_entity.type
_entity.pdbx_description
1 polymer ?
#
loop_
_entity_poly.entity_id
_entity_poly.type
_entity_poly.pdbx_seq_one_letter_code
_entity_poly.pdbx_strand_id
1 'polypeptide(L)'
;MFRNLTPTVRNLIIVNVVLFLGKGALPEDLFTLHYFQARDFYFFQVITYMFVHANFMHLLSNMFGLFMFGSLLERVWGAQRFLFFYFFCGIGAGILYMGIQHFIDFADFRRATELVLSNPSSFNLTDYVQHFSVISPIEPVNSDWVRTNYAEFINRSVVGGASGAIFGILMAFGYLFPNSEMFLFPLPIPIKAKYFVSFYGLYELYQGIQQSEGDNVAHFAHIGGMIFAVILLKYWGTKRNTFF
;
A
#
# COMPACT_ATOMS: atom_id res chain seq x y z
N MET A 1 4.33 -20.43 21.64
CA MET A 1 4.22 -19.28 20.73
C MET A 1 2.79 -19.02 20.25
N PHE A 2 2.03 -20.03 19.82
CA PHE A 2 0.65 -19.86 19.28
C PHE A 2 -0.46 -19.55 20.32
N ARG A 3 -0.24 -19.70 21.62
CA ARG A 3 -1.23 -19.40 22.69
C ARG A 3 -1.64 -17.93 22.78
N ASN A 4 -0.93 -17.04 22.12
CA ASN A 4 -1.20 -15.59 22.13
C ASN A 4 -1.90 -15.05 20.88
N LEU A 5 -2.17 -15.91 19.90
CA LEU A 5 -2.81 -15.51 18.64
C LEU A 5 -4.33 -15.41 18.83
N THR A 6 -4.87 -14.24 18.57
CA THR A 6 -6.31 -13.99 18.65
C THR A 6 -7.05 -14.54 17.41
N PRO A 7 -8.35 -14.88 17.52
CA PRO A 7 -9.06 -15.57 16.45
C PRO A 7 -9.10 -14.80 15.12
N THR A 8 -9.32 -13.49 15.14
CA THR A 8 -9.41 -12.69 13.90
C THR A 8 -8.05 -12.59 13.23
N VAL A 9 -7.00 -12.27 13.99
CA VAL A 9 -5.64 -12.21 13.47
C VAL A 9 -5.21 -13.56 12.89
N ARG A 10 -5.50 -14.66 13.60
CA ARG A 10 -5.25 -16.02 13.08
C ARG A 10 -5.91 -16.26 11.74
N ASN A 11 -7.20 -15.93 11.63
CA ASN A 11 -7.96 -16.16 10.41
C ASN A 11 -7.44 -15.29 9.25
N LEU A 12 -7.09 -14.02 9.50
CA LEU A 12 -6.45 -13.17 8.50
C LEU A 12 -5.11 -13.73 8.02
N ILE A 13 -4.26 -14.23 8.94
CA ILE A 13 -3.00 -14.88 8.57
C ILE A 13 -3.27 -16.12 7.71
N ILE A 14 -4.20 -17.00 8.11
CA ILE A 14 -4.53 -18.21 7.35
C ILE A 14 -5.00 -17.85 5.94
N VAL A 15 -5.92 -16.90 5.80
CA VAL A 15 -6.43 -16.47 4.49
C VAL A 15 -5.30 -15.98 3.60
N ASN A 16 -4.42 -15.10 4.12
CA ASN A 16 -3.29 -14.58 3.35
C ASN A 16 -2.32 -15.68 2.92
N VAL A 17 -2.00 -16.62 3.81
CA VAL A 17 -1.11 -17.77 3.51
C VAL A 17 -1.75 -18.68 2.47
N VAL A 18 -3.04 -19.02 2.61
CA VAL A 18 -3.75 -19.89 1.65
C VAL A 18 -3.80 -19.24 0.27
N LEU A 19 -4.13 -17.95 0.17
CA LEU A 19 -4.15 -17.24 -1.11
C LEU A 19 -2.76 -17.12 -1.72
N PHE A 20 -1.73 -16.91 -0.92
CA PHE A 20 -0.35 -16.89 -1.41
C PHE A 20 0.12 -18.25 -1.93
N LEU A 21 -0.24 -19.36 -1.25
CA LEU A 21 0.07 -20.72 -1.72
C LEU A 21 -0.72 -21.09 -2.98
N GLY A 22 -1.91 -20.51 -3.16
CA GLY A 22 -2.72 -20.63 -4.38
C GLY A 22 -2.27 -19.70 -5.51
N LYS A 23 -1.17 -18.94 -5.33
CA LYS A 23 -0.56 -18.09 -6.34
C LYS A 23 -0.24 -18.90 -7.59
N GLY A 24 -0.67 -18.41 -8.76
CA GLY A 24 -0.54 -19.13 -10.03
C GLY A 24 -1.75 -19.99 -10.41
N ALA A 25 -2.65 -20.32 -9.48
CA ALA A 25 -3.94 -20.94 -9.81
C ALA A 25 -5.04 -19.90 -10.09
N LEU A 26 -4.85 -18.67 -9.61
CA LEU A 26 -5.74 -17.53 -9.83
C LEU A 26 -5.01 -16.42 -10.57
N PRO A 27 -5.68 -15.68 -11.47
CA PRO A 27 -5.08 -14.51 -12.13
C PRO A 27 -4.84 -13.41 -11.09
N GLU A 28 -3.61 -13.24 -10.63
CA GLU A 28 -3.25 -12.26 -9.59
C GLU A 28 -3.65 -10.85 -9.98
N ASP A 29 -3.45 -10.48 -11.25
CA ASP A 29 -3.80 -9.15 -11.77
C ASP A 29 -5.27 -8.81 -11.56
N LEU A 30 -6.14 -9.81 -11.54
CA LEU A 30 -7.57 -9.59 -11.26
C LEU A 30 -7.82 -9.09 -9.82
N PHE A 31 -6.95 -9.45 -8.87
CA PHE A 31 -7.13 -9.15 -7.45
C PHE A 31 -6.23 -8.03 -6.93
N THR A 32 -5.18 -7.65 -7.68
CA THR A 32 -4.35 -6.48 -7.38
C THR A 32 -5.14 -5.19 -7.58
N LEU A 33 -4.79 -4.13 -6.87
CA LEU A 33 -5.45 -2.83 -7.05
C LEU A 33 -4.80 -2.10 -8.22
N HIS A 34 -5.55 -1.95 -9.29
CA HIS A 34 -5.21 -1.11 -10.43
C HIS A 34 -5.61 0.33 -10.17
N TYR A 35 -4.99 1.24 -10.90
CA TYR A 35 -5.38 2.64 -10.93
C TYR A 35 -6.83 2.77 -11.44
N PHE A 36 -7.63 3.68 -10.86
CA PHE A 36 -9.08 3.76 -11.13
C PHE A 36 -9.47 4.09 -12.58
N GLN A 37 -8.54 4.58 -13.40
CA GLN A 37 -8.75 4.79 -14.85
C GLN A 37 -8.14 3.67 -15.70
N ALA A 38 -7.53 2.67 -15.11
CA ALA A 38 -7.00 1.53 -15.83
C ALA A 38 -8.14 0.65 -16.37
N ARG A 39 -7.90 0.02 -17.53
CA ARG A 39 -8.86 -0.91 -18.17
C ARG A 39 -9.24 -2.06 -17.24
N ASP A 40 -8.28 -2.57 -16.47
CA ASP A 40 -8.41 -3.75 -15.61
C ASP A 40 -8.73 -3.38 -14.15
N PHE A 41 -9.20 -2.14 -13.91
CA PHE A 41 -9.72 -1.74 -12.62
C PHE A 41 -11.12 -2.32 -12.36
N TYR A 42 -11.27 -3.00 -11.22
CA TYR A 42 -12.54 -3.46 -10.69
C TYR A 42 -12.73 -2.99 -9.26
N PHE A 43 -13.92 -2.55 -8.91
CA PHE A 43 -14.20 -1.95 -7.60
C PHE A 43 -13.86 -2.87 -6.40
N PHE A 44 -13.99 -4.18 -6.56
CA PHE A 44 -13.65 -5.14 -5.50
C PHE A 44 -12.14 -5.17 -5.18
N GLN A 45 -11.29 -4.73 -6.10
CA GLN A 45 -9.83 -4.66 -5.92
C GLN A 45 -9.43 -3.77 -4.75
N VAL A 46 -10.27 -2.78 -4.38
CA VAL A 46 -10.05 -1.92 -3.20
C VAL A 46 -9.99 -2.73 -1.90
N ILE A 47 -10.48 -3.95 -1.91
CA ILE A 47 -10.41 -4.88 -0.77
C ILE A 47 -9.47 -6.04 -1.06
N THR A 48 -9.59 -6.66 -2.24
CA THR A 48 -8.88 -7.90 -2.54
C THR A 48 -7.36 -7.72 -2.62
N TYR A 49 -6.89 -6.56 -3.01
CA TYR A 49 -5.45 -6.26 -3.10
C TYR A 49 -4.70 -6.50 -1.78
N MET A 50 -5.40 -6.33 -0.63
CA MET A 50 -4.84 -6.54 0.70
C MET A 50 -4.39 -8.00 0.95
N PHE A 51 -4.81 -8.92 0.11
CA PHE A 51 -4.52 -10.34 0.21
C PHE A 51 -3.54 -10.84 -0.84
N VAL A 52 -3.12 -10.00 -1.78
CA VAL A 52 -2.14 -10.33 -2.81
C VAL A 52 -0.74 -9.95 -2.36
N HIS A 53 0.21 -10.87 -2.41
CA HIS A 53 1.58 -10.62 -1.97
C HIS A 53 2.59 -10.99 -3.06
N ALA A 54 3.46 -10.04 -3.42
CA ALA A 54 4.40 -10.19 -4.53
C ALA A 54 5.39 -11.36 -4.33
N ASN A 55 5.88 -11.56 -3.10
CA ASN A 55 6.84 -12.61 -2.78
C ASN A 55 6.72 -13.06 -1.31
N PHE A 56 7.45 -14.15 -0.98
CA PHE A 56 7.41 -14.73 0.36
C PHE A 56 7.84 -13.75 1.48
N MET A 57 8.88 -12.93 1.24
CA MET A 57 9.33 -11.97 2.27
C MET A 57 8.31 -10.87 2.50
N HIS A 58 7.59 -10.44 1.46
CA HIS A 58 6.48 -9.50 1.58
C HIS A 58 5.34 -10.10 2.42
N LEU A 59 4.93 -11.34 2.14
CA LEU A 59 3.96 -12.05 2.98
C LEU A 59 4.45 -12.18 4.41
N LEU A 60 5.68 -12.67 4.61
CA LEU A 60 6.24 -12.95 5.92
C LEU A 60 6.28 -11.69 6.79
N SER A 61 6.76 -10.57 6.27
CA SER A 61 6.82 -9.30 6.98
C SER A 61 5.44 -8.79 7.38
N ASN A 62 4.46 -8.88 6.47
CA ASN A 62 3.07 -8.51 6.75
C ASN A 62 2.45 -9.39 7.85
N MET A 63 2.59 -10.71 7.73
CA MET A 63 2.04 -11.64 8.73
C MET A 63 2.74 -11.49 10.08
N PHE A 64 4.03 -11.21 10.10
CA PHE A 64 4.76 -10.92 11.31
C PHE A 64 4.26 -9.64 12.01
N GLY A 65 4.07 -8.54 11.27
CA GLY A 65 3.48 -7.31 11.80
C GLY A 65 2.06 -7.52 12.33
N LEU A 66 1.22 -8.25 11.59
CA LEU A 66 -0.12 -8.59 12.01
C LEU A 66 -0.13 -9.45 13.28
N PHE A 67 0.76 -10.44 13.38
CA PHE A 67 0.92 -11.28 14.57
C PHE A 67 1.31 -10.46 15.80
N MET A 68 2.36 -9.63 15.66
CA MET A 68 2.95 -8.87 16.77
C MET A 68 2.01 -7.80 17.32
N PHE A 69 1.43 -7.00 16.46
CA PHE A 69 0.64 -5.83 16.88
C PHE A 69 -0.86 -6.06 16.80
N GLY A 70 -1.33 -6.83 15.81
CA GLY A 70 -2.75 -7.08 15.59
C GLY A 70 -3.39 -7.83 16.74
N SER A 71 -2.75 -8.87 17.27
CA SER A 71 -3.28 -9.65 18.38
C SER A 71 -3.45 -8.81 19.66
N LEU A 72 -2.58 -7.83 19.88
CA LEU A 72 -2.71 -6.93 21.03
C LEU A 72 -3.92 -5.99 20.86
N LEU A 73 -4.06 -5.39 19.67
CA LEU A 73 -5.17 -4.49 19.38
C LEU A 73 -6.52 -5.23 19.38
N GLU A 74 -6.57 -6.47 18.86
CA GLU A 74 -7.79 -7.31 18.91
C GLU A 74 -8.20 -7.60 20.36
N ARG A 75 -7.26 -7.86 21.28
CA ARG A 75 -7.57 -8.04 22.71
C ARG A 75 -8.15 -6.79 23.35
N VAL A 76 -7.66 -5.61 22.96
CA VAL A 76 -8.12 -4.33 23.53
C VAL A 76 -9.49 -3.94 22.98
N TRP A 77 -9.75 -4.17 21.70
CA TRP A 77 -10.95 -3.68 21.02
C TRP A 77 -12.03 -4.73 20.79
N GLY A 78 -11.67 -6.01 20.87
CA GLY A 78 -12.48 -7.12 20.42
C GLY A 78 -12.42 -7.32 18.91
N ALA A 79 -12.86 -8.50 18.46
CA ALA A 79 -12.72 -8.97 17.08
C ALA A 79 -13.39 -8.05 16.05
N GLN A 80 -14.63 -7.61 16.29
CA GLN A 80 -15.38 -6.82 15.32
C GLN A 80 -14.76 -5.44 15.08
N ARG A 81 -14.37 -4.76 16.16
CA ARG A 81 -13.77 -3.44 16.08
C ARG A 81 -12.36 -3.48 15.46
N PHE A 82 -11.59 -4.52 15.78
CA PHE A 82 -10.29 -4.77 15.16
C PHE A 82 -10.43 -5.05 13.66
N LEU A 83 -11.35 -5.90 13.24
CA LEU A 83 -11.57 -6.23 11.84
C LEU A 83 -12.02 -5.00 11.04
N PHE A 84 -12.94 -4.20 11.59
CA PHE A 84 -13.35 -2.93 10.99
C PHE A 84 -12.14 -1.99 10.82
N PHE A 85 -11.30 -1.85 11.85
CA PHE A 85 -10.10 -1.03 11.80
C PHE A 85 -9.13 -1.48 10.70
N TYR A 86 -8.89 -2.79 10.62
CA TYR A 86 -8.01 -3.40 9.63
C TYR A 86 -8.44 -3.06 8.20
N PHE A 87 -9.71 -3.30 7.88
CA PHE A 87 -10.24 -2.99 6.55
C PHE A 87 -10.33 -1.48 6.28
N PHE A 88 -10.71 -0.70 7.25
CA PHE A 88 -10.77 0.76 7.11
C PHE A 88 -9.40 1.35 6.76
N CYS A 89 -8.35 0.94 7.45
CA CYS A 89 -6.99 1.38 7.16
C CYS A 89 -6.50 0.86 5.80
N GLY A 90 -6.76 -0.40 5.47
CA GLY A 90 -6.36 -0.97 4.18
C GLY A 90 -7.08 -0.30 3.01
N ILE A 91 -8.39 -0.18 3.05
CA ILE A 91 -9.17 0.50 2.00
C ILE A 91 -8.72 1.96 1.86
N GLY A 92 -8.57 2.66 2.97
CA GLY A 92 -8.09 4.04 2.99
C GLY A 92 -6.68 4.19 2.40
N ALA A 93 -5.81 3.25 2.67
CA ALA A 93 -4.46 3.18 2.09
C ALA A 93 -4.49 3.08 0.56
N GLY A 94 -5.31 2.18 0.02
CA GLY A 94 -5.48 2.02 -1.43
C GLY A 94 -6.07 3.26 -2.09
N ILE A 95 -7.09 3.88 -1.48
CA ILE A 95 -7.71 5.11 -1.99
C ILE A 95 -6.70 6.26 -2.01
N LEU A 96 -5.94 6.46 -0.92
CA LEU A 96 -4.93 7.51 -0.87
C LEU A 96 -3.83 7.25 -1.91
N TYR A 97 -3.37 6.01 -2.05
CA TYR A 97 -2.37 5.65 -3.05
C TYR A 97 -2.83 5.97 -4.47
N MET A 98 -4.06 5.58 -4.87
CA MET A 98 -4.64 5.95 -6.17
C MET A 98 -4.74 7.47 -6.34
N GLY A 99 -5.05 8.22 -5.27
CA GLY A 99 -5.05 9.68 -5.29
C GLY A 99 -3.65 10.26 -5.57
N ILE A 100 -2.61 9.74 -4.92
CA ILE A 100 -1.23 10.15 -5.16
C ILE A 100 -0.83 9.84 -6.61
N GLN A 101 -1.11 8.64 -7.10
CA GLN A 101 -0.87 8.29 -8.51
C GLN A 101 -1.54 9.29 -9.46
N HIS A 102 -2.79 9.67 -9.19
CA HIS A 102 -3.52 10.58 -10.05
C HIS A 102 -2.92 11.99 -10.10
N PHE A 103 -2.60 12.56 -8.95
CA PHE A 103 -2.22 13.98 -8.84
C PHE A 103 -0.71 14.22 -8.93
N ILE A 104 0.10 13.20 -8.70
CA ILE A 104 1.56 13.30 -8.67
C ILE A 104 2.18 12.40 -9.74
N ASP A 105 2.08 11.08 -9.59
CA ASP A 105 2.87 10.14 -10.40
C ASP A 105 2.51 10.18 -11.90
N PHE A 106 1.22 10.32 -12.22
CA PHE A 106 0.72 10.30 -13.61
C PHE A 106 0.45 11.69 -14.17
N ALA A 107 0.61 12.76 -13.38
CA ALA A 107 0.27 14.11 -13.81
C ALA A 107 1.08 14.56 -15.03
N ASP A 108 2.40 14.35 -14.99
CA ASP A 108 3.30 14.75 -16.07
C ASP A 108 3.11 13.87 -17.32
N PHE A 109 2.97 12.56 -17.13
CA PHE A 109 2.72 11.66 -18.25
C PHE A 109 1.38 11.96 -18.94
N ARG A 110 0.32 12.20 -18.17
CA ARG A 110 -0.98 12.59 -18.71
C ARG A 110 -0.89 13.91 -19.49
N ARG A 111 -0.26 14.93 -18.91
CA ARG A 111 -0.04 16.23 -19.55
C ARG A 111 0.75 16.09 -20.86
N ALA A 112 1.86 15.33 -20.85
CA ALA A 112 2.65 15.05 -22.03
C ALA A 112 1.83 14.33 -23.11
N THR A 113 1.05 13.33 -22.72
CA THR A 113 0.16 12.59 -23.62
C THR A 113 -0.89 13.51 -24.27
N GLU A 114 -1.55 14.34 -23.48
CA GLU A 114 -2.53 15.31 -23.97
C GLU A 114 -1.92 16.33 -24.95
N LEU A 115 -0.71 16.83 -24.66
CA LEU A 115 0.01 17.74 -25.56
C LEU A 115 0.34 17.08 -26.90
N VAL A 116 0.87 15.86 -26.89
CA VAL A 116 1.17 15.11 -28.11
C VAL A 116 -0.07 14.86 -28.94
N LEU A 117 -1.19 14.51 -28.29
CA LEU A 117 -2.44 14.22 -28.99
C LEU A 117 -3.12 15.49 -29.56
N SER A 118 -3.01 16.63 -28.87
CA SER A 118 -3.62 17.89 -29.31
C SER A 118 -2.81 18.61 -30.37
N ASN A 119 -1.48 18.54 -30.33
CA ASN A 119 -0.60 19.20 -31.30
C ASN A 119 0.69 18.41 -31.53
N PRO A 120 0.64 17.33 -32.34
CA PRO A 120 1.78 16.46 -32.59
C PRO A 120 3.01 17.14 -33.15
N SER A 121 2.84 18.27 -33.88
CA SER A 121 3.93 19.01 -34.50
C SER A 121 4.71 19.91 -33.53
N SER A 122 4.15 20.24 -32.38
CA SER A 122 4.76 21.12 -31.37
C SER A 122 5.51 20.38 -30.27
N PHE A 123 5.40 19.06 -30.19
CA PHE A 123 6.00 18.26 -29.15
C PHE A 123 7.11 17.36 -29.72
N ASN A 124 8.20 17.21 -28.94
CA ASN A 124 9.29 16.32 -29.32
C ASN A 124 8.87 14.86 -29.02
N LEU A 125 8.42 14.16 -30.05
CA LEU A 125 8.02 12.73 -29.94
C LEU A 125 9.18 11.85 -29.47
N THR A 126 10.43 12.21 -29.78
CA THR A 126 11.61 11.48 -29.31
C THR A 126 11.72 11.55 -27.79
N ASP A 127 11.54 12.75 -27.21
CA ASP A 127 11.56 12.91 -25.75
C ASP A 127 10.39 12.16 -25.09
N TYR A 128 9.22 12.19 -25.69
CA TYR A 128 8.07 11.41 -25.18
C TYR A 128 8.37 9.91 -25.15
N VAL A 129 8.88 9.37 -26.25
CA VAL A 129 9.25 7.93 -26.34
C VAL A 129 10.33 7.60 -25.33
N GLN A 130 11.35 8.44 -25.18
CA GLN A 130 12.47 8.19 -24.29
C GLN A 130 12.06 8.16 -22.81
N HIS A 131 11.14 9.05 -22.38
CA HIS A 131 10.78 9.19 -20.97
C HIS A 131 9.54 8.37 -20.57
N PHE A 132 8.61 8.14 -21.49
CA PHE A 132 7.29 7.59 -21.16
C PHE A 132 6.94 6.29 -21.90
N SER A 133 7.84 5.72 -22.69
CA SER A 133 7.56 4.49 -23.44
C SER A 133 7.58 3.26 -22.52
N VAL A 134 6.46 2.55 -22.45
CA VAL A 134 6.31 1.25 -21.77
C VAL A 134 6.06 0.10 -22.72
N ILE A 135 5.77 0.43 -23.99
CA ILE A 135 5.67 -0.52 -25.11
C ILE A 135 6.65 -0.09 -26.21
N SER A 136 7.14 -1.05 -26.98
CA SER A 136 8.05 -0.74 -28.08
C SER A 136 7.41 0.22 -29.06
N PRO A 137 8.06 1.33 -29.44
CA PRO A 137 7.52 2.26 -30.42
C PRO A 137 7.39 1.60 -31.78
N ILE A 138 6.29 1.90 -32.48
CA ILE A 138 6.05 1.52 -33.87
C ILE A 138 6.33 2.75 -34.71
N GLU A 139 7.22 2.66 -35.66
CA GLU A 139 7.52 3.78 -36.54
C GLU A 139 6.58 3.81 -37.78
N PRO A 140 5.99 4.94 -38.07
CA PRO A 140 6.05 6.20 -37.32
C PRO A 140 5.16 6.18 -36.07
N VAL A 141 5.65 6.82 -34.97
CA VAL A 141 4.86 7.01 -33.75
C VAL A 141 3.64 7.89 -34.09
N ASN A 142 2.47 7.32 -33.88
CA ASN A 142 1.19 7.98 -34.20
C ASN A 142 0.30 8.13 -32.95
N SER A 143 -0.81 8.83 -33.08
CA SER A 143 -1.74 9.08 -31.98
C SER A 143 -2.30 7.79 -31.35
N ASP A 144 -2.48 6.72 -32.12
CA ASP A 144 -3.01 5.46 -31.60
C ASP A 144 -1.95 4.75 -30.73
N TRP A 145 -0.68 4.79 -31.16
CA TRP A 145 0.41 4.30 -30.33
C TRP A 145 0.52 5.08 -29.02
N VAL A 146 0.43 6.42 -29.07
CA VAL A 146 0.49 7.27 -27.86
C VAL A 146 -0.62 6.93 -26.87
N ARG A 147 -1.85 6.77 -27.35
CA ARG A 147 -3.01 6.37 -26.53
C ARG A 147 -2.81 4.99 -25.92
N THR A 148 -2.36 4.03 -26.72
CA THR A 148 -2.11 2.65 -26.28
C THR A 148 -0.98 2.61 -25.25
N ASN A 149 0.11 3.34 -25.48
CA ASN A 149 1.22 3.44 -24.54
C ASN A 149 0.78 4.01 -23.18
N TYR A 150 -0.02 5.09 -23.18
CA TYR A 150 -0.57 5.65 -21.95
C TYR A 150 -1.52 4.66 -21.23
N ALA A 151 -2.43 4.06 -21.97
CA ALA A 151 -3.37 3.08 -21.41
C ALA A 151 -2.63 1.88 -20.80
N GLU A 152 -1.57 1.39 -21.44
CA GLU A 152 -0.78 0.28 -20.93
C GLU A 152 0.05 0.68 -19.71
N PHE A 153 0.59 1.89 -19.69
CA PHE A 153 1.32 2.42 -18.53
C PHE A 153 0.44 2.45 -17.27
N ILE A 154 -0.75 3.06 -17.36
CA ILE A 154 -1.65 3.13 -16.20
C ILE A 154 -2.18 1.74 -15.80
N ASN A 155 -2.33 0.83 -16.76
CA ASN A 155 -2.83 -0.53 -16.50
C ASN A 155 -1.79 -1.42 -15.79
N ARG A 156 -0.50 -1.20 -16.02
CA ARG A 156 0.60 -1.92 -15.35
C ARG A 156 0.88 -1.40 -13.93
N SER A 157 0.36 -0.24 -13.58
CA SER A 157 0.57 0.36 -12.26
C SER A 157 -0.36 -0.25 -11.24
N VAL A 158 0.10 -1.28 -10.58
CA VAL A 158 -0.68 -2.07 -9.62
C VAL A 158 -0.05 -2.08 -8.24
N VAL A 159 -0.88 -2.25 -7.21
CA VAL A 159 -0.42 -2.47 -5.84
C VAL A 159 -1.10 -3.68 -5.22
N GLY A 160 -0.35 -4.41 -4.40
CA GLY A 160 -0.85 -5.53 -3.62
C GLY A 160 -0.17 -5.60 -2.26
N GLY A 161 -0.88 -6.12 -1.27
CA GLY A 161 -0.35 -6.36 0.08
C GLY A 161 -1.24 -5.83 1.19
N ALA A 162 -1.14 -6.48 2.34
CA ALA A 162 -1.81 -6.08 3.57
C ALA A 162 -1.12 -4.88 4.25
N SER A 163 0.02 -4.42 3.73
CA SER A 163 0.91 -3.51 4.43
C SER A 163 0.27 -2.19 4.81
N GLY A 164 -0.62 -1.62 3.98
CA GLY A 164 -1.37 -0.41 4.34
C GLY A 164 -2.16 -0.59 5.64
N ALA A 165 -2.87 -1.71 5.80
CA ALA A 165 -3.57 -2.04 7.05
C ALA A 165 -2.60 -2.30 8.20
N ILE A 166 -1.45 -2.94 7.94
CA ILE A 166 -0.41 -3.22 8.94
C ILE A 166 0.22 -1.92 9.45
N PHE A 167 0.51 -0.97 8.57
CA PHE A 167 0.98 0.36 8.98
C PHE A 167 -0.07 1.13 9.80
N GLY A 168 -1.36 0.95 9.48
CA GLY A 168 -2.45 1.43 10.33
C GLY A 168 -2.44 0.79 11.71
N ILE A 169 -2.27 -0.53 11.81
CA ILE A 169 -2.11 -1.27 13.08
C ILE A 169 -0.90 -0.77 13.87
N LEU A 170 0.24 -0.58 13.19
CA LEU A 170 1.47 -0.08 13.80
C LEU A 170 1.28 1.34 14.35
N MET A 171 0.60 2.22 13.60
CA MET A 171 0.25 3.57 14.05
C MET A 171 -0.66 3.51 15.28
N ALA A 172 -1.68 2.65 15.28
CA ALA A 172 -2.57 2.48 16.43
C ALA A 172 -1.82 1.98 17.67
N PHE A 173 -0.90 1.05 17.49
CA PHE A 173 -0.05 0.57 18.57
C PHE A 173 0.80 1.72 19.16
N GLY A 174 1.49 2.49 18.34
CA GLY A 174 2.30 3.63 18.80
C GLY A 174 1.47 4.74 19.45
N TYR A 175 0.22 4.94 18.97
CA TYR A 175 -0.70 5.92 19.55
C TYR A 175 -1.23 5.50 20.92
N LEU A 176 -1.64 4.24 21.07
CA LEU A 176 -2.25 3.71 22.29
C LEU A 176 -1.23 3.35 23.37
N PHE A 177 -0.07 2.86 22.96
CA PHE A 177 0.99 2.37 23.85
C PHE A 177 2.32 3.10 23.60
N PRO A 178 2.37 4.43 23.70
CA PRO A 178 3.49 5.24 23.22
C PRO A 178 4.81 4.97 23.96
N ASN A 179 4.73 4.50 25.18
CA ASN A 179 5.91 4.22 26.02
C ASN A 179 6.30 2.74 26.09
N SER A 180 5.54 1.86 25.39
CA SER A 180 5.92 0.44 25.29
C SER A 180 7.27 0.29 24.60
N GLU A 181 8.13 -0.52 25.18
CA GLU A 181 9.44 -0.81 24.61
C GLU A 181 9.34 -1.90 23.54
N MET A 182 9.98 -1.64 22.42
CA MET A 182 10.08 -2.54 21.28
C MET A 182 11.55 -2.87 21.05
N PHE A 183 11.84 -4.15 20.82
CA PHE A 183 13.19 -4.61 20.50
C PHE A 183 13.27 -4.83 18.98
N LEU A 184 14.16 -4.09 18.32
CA LEU A 184 14.43 -4.24 16.90
C LEU A 184 15.55 -5.26 16.72
N PHE A 185 15.18 -6.50 16.35
CA PHE A 185 16.20 -7.48 16.00
C PHE A 185 17.01 -7.02 14.77
N PRO A 186 18.35 -7.10 14.76
CA PRO A 186 19.22 -7.71 15.77
C PRO A 186 19.71 -6.76 16.90
N LEU A 187 19.22 -5.54 16.96
CA LEU A 187 19.67 -4.55 17.95
C LEU A 187 19.00 -4.81 19.30
N PRO A 188 19.76 -5.08 20.39
CA PRO A 188 19.21 -5.33 21.72
C PRO A 188 18.83 -4.03 22.46
N ILE A 189 18.59 -2.93 21.74
CA ILE A 189 18.28 -1.64 22.32
C ILE A 189 16.76 -1.45 22.34
N PRO A 190 16.13 -1.26 23.52
CA PRO A 190 14.70 -0.98 23.59
C PRO A 190 14.41 0.42 23.07
N ILE A 191 13.48 0.52 22.13
CA ILE A 191 12.99 1.80 21.56
C ILE A 191 11.52 1.94 21.93
N LYS A 192 11.12 3.09 22.46
CA LYS A 192 9.70 3.35 22.74
C LYS A 192 8.89 3.40 21.45
N ALA A 193 7.70 2.78 21.47
CA ALA A 193 6.84 2.64 20.32
C ALA A 193 6.57 3.95 19.58
N LYS A 194 6.34 5.06 20.30
CA LYS A 194 6.13 6.39 19.70
C LYS A 194 7.30 6.82 18.81
N TYR A 195 8.54 6.56 19.22
CA TYR A 195 9.69 6.95 18.41
C TYR A 195 9.87 6.03 17.22
N PHE A 196 9.71 4.72 17.40
CA PHE A 196 9.78 3.76 16.31
C PHE A 196 8.76 4.07 15.22
N VAL A 197 7.47 4.24 15.58
CA VAL A 197 6.39 4.49 14.63
C VAL A 197 6.58 5.83 13.93
N SER A 198 6.99 6.89 14.65
CA SER A 198 7.25 8.20 14.04
C SER A 198 8.42 8.14 13.06
N PHE A 199 9.52 7.50 13.44
CA PHE A 199 10.67 7.34 12.56
C PHE A 199 10.34 6.53 11.32
N TYR A 200 9.58 5.43 11.47
CA TYR A 200 9.22 4.59 10.36
C TYR A 200 8.26 5.32 9.40
N GLY A 201 7.28 6.07 9.93
CA GLY A 201 6.41 6.91 9.10
C GLY A 201 7.17 8.00 8.33
N LEU A 202 8.16 8.65 8.95
CA LEU A 202 9.03 9.63 8.27
C LEU A 202 9.92 8.98 7.20
N TYR A 203 10.42 7.77 7.46
CA TYR A 203 11.17 7.00 6.47
C TYR A 203 10.31 6.65 5.25
N GLU A 204 9.08 6.16 5.46
CA GLU A 204 8.13 5.87 4.37
C GLU A 204 7.83 7.13 3.55
N LEU A 205 7.62 8.27 4.22
CA LEU A 205 7.38 9.54 3.53
C LEU A 205 8.61 9.96 2.70
N TYR A 206 9.81 9.85 3.27
CA TYR A 206 11.04 10.17 2.58
C TYR A 206 11.24 9.30 1.33
N GLN A 207 11.08 7.98 1.46
CA GLN A 207 11.20 7.04 0.34
C GLN A 207 10.13 7.30 -0.74
N GLY A 208 8.88 7.56 -0.35
CA GLY A 208 7.81 7.90 -1.28
C GLY A 208 8.08 9.18 -2.08
N ILE A 209 8.77 10.17 -1.50
CA ILE A 209 9.16 11.41 -2.20
C ILE A 209 10.38 11.17 -3.10
N GLN A 210 11.32 10.33 -2.68
CA GLN A 210 12.54 10.06 -3.46
C GLN A 210 12.28 9.27 -4.74
N GLN A 211 11.25 8.41 -4.76
CA GLN A 211 10.88 7.57 -5.91
C GLN A 211 12.11 6.91 -6.58
N SER A 212 12.95 6.27 -5.77
CA SER A 212 14.22 5.68 -6.23
C SER A 212 13.97 4.62 -7.31
N GLU A 213 14.79 4.62 -8.36
CA GLU A 213 14.72 3.60 -9.42
C GLU A 213 14.84 2.19 -8.84
N GLY A 214 13.90 1.32 -9.21
CA GLY A 214 13.85 -0.06 -8.74
C GLY A 214 13.15 -0.26 -7.39
N ASP A 215 12.67 0.79 -6.75
CA ASP A 215 11.83 0.69 -5.56
C ASP A 215 10.38 0.39 -5.94
N ASN A 216 9.93 -0.83 -5.66
CA ASN A 216 8.57 -1.29 -5.93
C ASN A 216 7.66 -1.22 -4.69
N VAL A 217 8.06 -0.49 -3.65
CA VAL A 217 7.28 -0.36 -2.42
C VAL A 217 6.28 0.78 -2.54
N ALA A 218 5.02 0.51 -2.25
CA ALA A 218 3.96 1.51 -2.26
C ALA A 218 3.98 2.36 -0.96
N HIS A 219 5.02 3.18 -0.78
CA HIS A 219 5.24 3.98 0.44
C HIS A 219 4.04 4.86 0.80
N PHE A 220 3.41 5.47 -0.18
CA PHE A 220 2.21 6.28 0.07
C PHE A 220 0.99 5.45 0.52
N ALA A 221 0.91 4.16 0.17
CA ALA A 221 -0.12 3.29 0.75
C ALA A 221 0.15 3.04 2.24
N HIS A 222 1.42 2.90 2.65
CA HIS A 222 1.79 2.79 4.07
C HIS A 222 1.40 4.04 4.85
N ILE A 223 1.77 5.22 4.34
CA ILE A 223 1.37 6.51 4.93
C ILE A 223 -0.15 6.66 4.97
N GLY A 224 -0.84 6.24 3.91
CA GLY A 224 -2.31 6.22 3.87
C GLY A 224 -2.90 5.42 5.03
N GLY A 225 -2.42 4.20 5.24
CA GLY A 225 -2.84 3.37 6.36
C GLY A 225 -2.64 4.05 7.72
N MET A 226 -1.51 4.72 7.93
CA MET A 226 -1.23 5.47 9.16
C MET A 226 -2.19 6.68 9.34
N ILE A 227 -2.47 7.42 8.27
CA ILE A 227 -3.40 8.57 8.31
C ILE A 227 -4.80 8.10 8.66
N PHE A 228 -5.33 7.08 7.98
CA PHE A 228 -6.66 6.55 8.25
C PHE A 228 -6.77 5.96 9.65
N ALA A 229 -5.71 5.35 10.17
CA ALA A 229 -5.65 4.93 11.57
C ALA A 229 -5.84 6.11 12.53
N VAL A 230 -5.12 7.21 12.34
CA VAL A 230 -5.24 8.41 13.19
C VAL A 230 -6.65 9.00 13.12
N ILE A 231 -7.24 9.09 11.92
CA ILE A 231 -8.61 9.57 11.72
C ILE A 231 -9.57 8.73 12.56
N LEU A 232 -9.51 7.41 12.43
CA LEU A 232 -10.43 6.50 13.12
C LEU A 232 -10.22 6.49 14.64
N LEU A 233 -8.97 6.53 15.10
CA LEU A 233 -8.65 6.60 16.54
C LEU A 233 -9.21 7.89 17.18
N LYS A 234 -9.07 9.03 16.48
CA LYS A 234 -9.64 10.31 16.93
C LYS A 234 -11.17 10.26 16.93
N TYR A 235 -11.78 9.74 15.87
CA TYR A 235 -13.24 9.58 15.77
C TYR A 235 -13.79 8.71 16.90
N TRP A 236 -13.10 7.62 17.25
CA TRP A 236 -13.50 6.77 18.36
C TRP A 236 -13.26 7.39 19.74
N GLY A 237 -12.61 8.53 19.85
CA GLY A 237 -12.27 9.16 21.12
C GLY A 237 -11.36 8.28 21.99
N THR A 238 -10.53 7.45 21.36
CA THR A 238 -9.73 6.44 22.06
C THR A 238 -8.66 7.11 22.90
N LYS A 239 -8.73 6.92 24.22
CA LYS A 239 -7.73 7.44 25.17
C LYS A 239 -6.46 6.59 25.10
N ARG A 240 -5.32 7.24 25.31
CA ARG A 240 -4.02 6.56 25.44
C ARG A 240 -4.03 5.66 26.67
N ASN A 241 -3.79 4.38 26.48
CA ASN A 241 -3.62 3.44 27.57
C ASN A 241 -2.14 3.41 27.94
N THR A 242 -1.84 3.71 29.18
CA THR A 242 -0.53 3.41 29.75
C THR A 242 -0.63 2.01 30.37
N PHE A 243 -0.06 1.01 29.72
CA PHE A 243 0.31 -0.22 30.40
C PHE A 243 1.61 0.10 31.13
N PHE A 244 1.51 0.14 32.48
CA PHE A 244 2.52 0.43 33.52
C PHE A 244 2.91 1.89 33.72
#